data_e8d99ee618a0ed277c4684b2fc706b91
#
_entry.id   e8d99ee618a0ed277c4684b2fc706b91
#
_cell.length_a   1.000
_cell.length_b   1.000
_cell.length_c   1.000
_cell.angle_alpha   90.00
_cell.angle_beta   90.00
_cell.angle_gamma   90.00
#
_symmetry.space_group_name_H-M   'P 1'
#
loop_
_entity.id
_entity.type
_entity.pdbx_description
1 polymer ?
#
loop_
_entity_poly.entity_id
_entity_poly.type
_entity_poly.pdbx_seq_one_letter_code
_entity_poly.pdbx_strand_id
1 'polypeptide(L)'
;MRITTRSRIKSPWLFHLNTGSCAGCDIEIVAALTPRYDVERLGCILVGSPRHADVLLVTGPVTRQMLPRAIRVYEQVPEPKVVVAIGACAISGSPFTGSQMIEGPMDKIVPVDVYVAGCPPRPEAIVRGVVTAVKRKYGEE
;
A
#
# COMPACT_ATOMS: atom_id res chain seq x y z
N MET A 1 24.77 -6.33 -5.49
CA MET A 1 23.33 -5.97 -5.63
C MET A 1 22.81 -6.48 -6.97
N ARG A 2 21.78 -7.33 -6.94
CA ARG A 2 21.18 -7.91 -8.18
C ARG A 2 20.58 -6.79 -9.05
N ILE A 3 20.65 -6.93 -10.37
CA ILE A 3 20.08 -5.97 -11.33
C ILE A 3 18.58 -5.74 -11.06
N THR A 4 17.85 -6.79 -10.72
CA THR A 4 16.44 -6.75 -10.37
C THR A 4 16.13 -5.89 -9.14
N THR A 5 16.95 -5.97 -8.09
CA THR A 5 16.80 -5.14 -6.88
C THR A 5 17.04 -3.67 -7.19
N ARG A 6 18.03 -3.37 -8.01
CA ARG A 6 18.33 -2.00 -8.43
C ARG A 6 17.22 -1.38 -9.29
N SER A 7 16.57 -2.15 -10.16
CA SER A 7 15.43 -1.66 -10.95
C SER A 7 14.21 -1.40 -10.08
N ARG A 8 13.91 -2.24 -9.11
CA ARG A 8 12.80 -2.05 -8.15
C ARG A 8 12.98 -0.80 -7.27
N ILE A 9 14.22 -0.48 -6.89
CA ILE A 9 14.50 0.75 -6.14
C ILE A 9 14.26 1.99 -7.01
N LYS A 10 14.66 1.93 -8.29
CA LYS A 10 14.54 3.05 -9.21
C LYS A 10 13.14 3.24 -9.79
N SER A 11 12.40 2.17 -9.97
CA SER A 11 11.08 2.16 -10.58
C SER A 11 10.19 1.12 -9.90
N PRO A 12 9.73 1.38 -8.66
CA PRO A 12 8.80 0.48 -7.98
C PRO A 12 7.42 0.54 -8.62
N TRP A 13 6.86 -0.61 -8.92
CA TRP A 13 5.50 -0.74 -9.45
C TRP A 13 4.53 -0.93 -8.30
N LEU A 14 3.52 -0.08 -8.25
CA LEU A 14 2.55 0.00 -7.17
C LEU A 14 1.25 -0.69 -7.56
N PHE A 15 0.67 -1.46 -6.66
CA PHE A 15 -0.70 -1.95 -6.78
C PHE A 15 -1.52 -1.45 -5.59
N HIS A 16 -2.68 -0.87 -5.87
CA HIS A 16 -3.60 -0.38 -4.85
C HIS A 16 -4.70 -1.40 -4.55
N LEU A 17 -4.86 -1.74 -3.28
CA LEU A 17 -5.89 -2.63 -2.78
C LEU A 17 -6.78 -1.88 -1.77
N ASN A 18 -8.05 -1.69 -2.12
CA ASN A 18 -9.06 -1.19 -1.21
C ASN A 18 -9.73 -2.36 -0.50
N THR A 19 -9.63 -2.41 0.83
CA THR A 19 -10.21 -3.48 1.65
C THR A 19 -11.50 -3.09 2.38
N GLY A 20 -11.98 -1.90 2.15
CA GLY A 20 -13.19 -1.35 2.78
C GLY A 20 -13.07 0.13 3.12
N SER A 21 -12.19 0.85 2.42
CA SER A 21 -11.96 2.28 2.58
C SER A 21 -13.20 3.11 2.23
N CYS A 22 -13.34 4.26 2.91
CA CYS A 22 -14.32 5.29 2.56
C CYS A 22 -13.96 6.09 1.29
N ALA A 23 -12.96 5.67 0.54
CA ALA A 23 -12.37 6.30 -0.63
C ALA A 23 -11.54 7.58 -0.35
N GLY A 24 -11.46 8.08 0.87
CA GLY A 24 -10.64 9.24 1.20
C GLY A 24 -9.15 9.00 0.92
N CYS A 25 -8.62 7.89 1.40
CA CYS A 25 -7.22 7.49 1.14
C CYS A 25 -6.99 7.18 -0.34
N ASP A 26 -7.97 6.60 -1.03
CA ASP A 26 -7.88 6.26 -2.45
C ASP A 26 -7.76 7.52 -3.32
N ILE A 27 -8.55 8.56 -3.00
CA ILE A 27 -8.48 9.87 -3.66
C ILE A 27 -7.10 10.51 -3.47
N GLU A 28 -6.53 10.42 -2.29
CA GLU A 28 -5.19 10.96 -2.01
C GLU A 28 -4.08 10.16 -2.73
N ILE A 29 -4.24 8.85 -2.91
CA ILE A 29 -3.33 8.04 -3.73
C ILE A 29 -3.41 8.49 -5.19
N VAL A 30 -4.61 8.68 -5.72
CA VAL A 30 -4.80 9.20 -7.09
C VAL A 30 -4.24 10.60 -7.22
N ALA A 31 -4.43 11.47 -6.21
CA ALA A 31 -3.85 12.80 -6.19
C ALA A 31 -2.32 12.78 -6.26
N ALA A 32 -1.67 11.80 -5.63
CA ALA A 32 -0.22 11.64 -5.71
C ALA A 32 0.29 11.33 -7.14
N LEU A 33 -0.56 10.75 -7.98
CA LEU A 33 -0.25 10.46 -9.39
C LEU A 33 -0.48 11.67 -10.30
N THR A 34 -1.14 12.74 -9.80
CA THR A 34 -1.40 13.94 -10.60
C THR A 34 -0.13 14.75 -10.82
N PRO A 35 -0.08 15.62 -11.85
CA PRO A 35 1.11 16.43 -12.17
C PRO A 35 1.62 17.30 -11.02
N ARG A 36 0.76 17.66 -10.06
CA ARG A 36 1.14 18.47 -8.90
C ARG A 36 2.17 17.77 -8.00
N TYR A 37 1.99 16.47 -7.78
CA TYR A 37 2.87 15.66 -6.92
C TYR A 37 3.79 14.76 -7.72
N ASP A 38 3.32 14.32 -8.88
CA ASP A 38 4.06 13.61 -9.91
C ASP A 38 4.98 12.50 -9.37
N VAL A 39 4.38 11.54 -8.69
CA VAL A 39 5.13 10.40 -8.14
C VAL A 39 5.75 9.54 -9.25
N GLU A 40 5.21 9.61 -10.47
CA GLU A 40 5.74 8.88 -11.62
C GLU A 40 7.15 9.33 -12.02
N ARG A 41 7.49 10.60 -11.81
CA ARG A 41 8.88 11.07 -12.03
C ARG A 41 9.90 10.41 -11.10
N LEU A 42 9.43 9.86 -9.97
CA LEU A 42 10.26 9.06 -9.06
C LEU A 42 10.36 7.60 -9.50
N GLY A 43 9.79 7.27 -10.66
CA GLY A 43 9.77 5.93 -11.22
C GLY A 43 8.61 5.05 -10.72
N CYS A 44 7.74 5.55 -9.85
CA CYS A 44 6.61 4.80 -9.33
C CYS A 44 5.48 4.75 -10.36
N ILE A 45 5.03 3.57 -10.73
CA ILE A 45 3.94 3.36 -11.67
C ILE A 45 2.84 2.55 -11.01
N LEU A 46 1.59 3.01 -11.14
CA LEU A 46 0.42 2.25 -10.69
C LEU A 46 0.06 1.19 -11.74
N VAL A 47 0.05 -0.07 -11.33
CA VAL A 47 -0.26 -1.21 -12.21
C VAL A 47 -1.61 -1.82 -11.87
N GLY A 48 -2.29 -2.37 -12.87
CA GLY A 48 -3.60 -2.97 -12.74
C GLY A 48 -3.61 -4.45 -12.30
N SER A 49 -2.43 -5.05 -12.06
CA SER A 49 -2.33 -6.45 -11.66
C SER A 49 -1.36 -6.62 -10.50
N PRO A 50 -1.74 -7.37 -9.44
CA PRO A 50 -0.84 -7.61 -8.32
C PRO A 50 0.40 -8.43 -8.71
N ARG A 51 0.33 -9.21 -9.78
CA ARG A 51 1.46 -10.01 -10.26
C ARG A 51 2.62 -9.20 -10.82
N HIS A 52 2.36 -7.96 -11.22
CA HIS A 52 3.37 -7.04 -11.74
C HIS A 52 3.86 -6.04 -10.67
N ALA A 53 3.25 -6.05 -9.49
CA ALA A 53 3.56 -5.08 -8.45
C ALA A 53 4.75 -5.49 -7.59
N ASP A 54 5.52 -4.51 -7.18
CA ASP A 54 6.57 -4.63 -6.17
C ASP A 54 6.08 -4.15 -4.80
N VAL A 55 5.17 -3.17 -4.80
CA VAL A 55 4.61 -2.54 -3.61
C VAL A 55 3.10 -2.65 -3.61
N LEU A 56 2.56 -3.18 -2.52
CA LEU A 56 1.13 -3.27 -2.26
C LEU A 56 0.70 -2.11 -1.35
N LEU A 57 -0.12 -1.21 -1.88
CA LEU A 57 -0.73 -0.11 -1.11
C LEU A 57 -2.10 -0.55 -0.63
N VAL A 58 -2.30 -0.62 0.67
CA VAL A 58 -3.57 -1.06 1.27
C VAL A 58 -4.27 0.11 1.94
N THR A 59 -5.55 0.28 1.64
CA THR A 59 -6.42 1.29 2.24
C THR A 59 -7.64 0.67 2.88
N GLY A 60 -8.07 1.26 3.99
CA GLY A 60 -9.27 0.86 4.73
C GLY A 60 -9.08 -0.32 5.67
N PRO A 61 -10.05 -0.52 6.58
CA PRO A 61 -10.08 -1.70 7.43
C PRO A 61 -10.45 -2.92 6.58
N VAL A 62 -9.95 -4.10 6.96
CA VAL A 62 -10.28 -5.31 6.21
C VAL A 62 -11.67 -5.79 6.58
N THR A 63 -12.59 -5.71 5.62
CA THR A 63 -13.94 -6.22 5.78
C THR A 63 -13.96 -7.74 5.64
N ARG A 64 -14.94 -8.37 6.26
CA ARG A 64 -15.13 -9.84 6.19
C ARG A 64 -15.23 -10.35 4.76
N GLN A 65 -15.91 -9.61 3.87
CA GLN A 65 -16.03 -9.98 2.45
C GLN A 65 -14.70 -9.84 1.69
N MET A 66 -13.87 -8.86 2.05
CA MET A 66 -12.60 -8.62 1.39
C MET A 66 -11.46 -9.48 1.91
N LEU A 67 -11.59 -10.06 3.10
CA LEU A 67 -10.55 -10.88 3.74
C LEU A 67 -9.97 -11.94 2.80
N PRO A 68 -10.77 -12.86 2.19
CA PRO A 68 -10.22 -13.89 1.31
C PRO A 68 -9.59 -13.31 0.05
N ARG A 69 -10.10 -12.18 -0.44
CA ARG A 69 -9.56 -11.47 -1.61
C ARG A 69 -8.24 -10.78 -1.29
N ALA A 70 -8.16 -10.15 -0.12
CA ALA A 70 -6.94 -9.50 0.34
C ALA A 70 -5.78 -10.50 0.49
N ILE A 71 -6.03 -11.65 1.08
CA ILE A 71 -5.05 -12.73 1.19
C ILE A 71 -4.61 -13.21 -0.19
N ARG A 72 -5.56 -13.46 -1.09
CA ARG A 72 -5.26 -13.91 -2.47
C ARG A 72 -4.44 -12.88 -3.24
N VAL A 73 -4.75 -11.60 -3.12
CA VAL A 73 -3.97 -10.52 -3.75
C VAL A 73 -2.56 -10.48 -3.17
N TYR A 74 -2.43 -10.57 -1.85
CA TYR A 74 -1.13 -10.60 -1.19
C TYR A 74 -0.25 -11.76 -1.69
N GLU A 75 -0.82 -12.94 -1.85
CA GLU A 75 -0.11 -14.12 -2.37
C GLU A 75 0.31 -13.96 -3.84
N GLN A 76 -0.45 -13.21 -4.63
CA GLN A 76 -0.16 -12.97 -6.05
C GLN A 76 0.97 -11.96 -6.28
N VAL A 77 1.25 -11.09 -5.32
CA VAL A 77 2.39 -10.16 -5.42
C VAL A 77 3.69 -10.95 -5.27
N PRO A 78 4.59 -10.90 -6.26
CA PRO A 78 5.83 -11.68 -6.22
C PRO A 78 6.80 -11.19 -5.13
N GLU A 79 7.54 -12.13 -4.58
CA GLU A 79 8.63 -11.81 -3.64
C GLU A 79 9.90 -11.28 -4.37
N PRO A 80 10.68 -10.42 -3.75
CA PRO A 80 10.40 -9.69 -2.50
C PRO A 80 9.35 -8.61 -2.72
N LYS A 81 8.38 -8.52 -1.82
CA LYS A 81 7.27 -7.54 -1.87
C LYS A 81 7.29 -6.61 -0.67
N VAL A 82 6.70 -5.44 -0.84
CA VAL A 82 6.56 -4.43 0.19
C VAL A 82 5.08 -4.15 0.41
N VAL A 83 4.64 -4.10 1.66
CA VAL A 83 3.26 -3.77 2.02
C VAL A 83 3.23 -2.46 2.79
N VAL A 84 2.46 -1.50 2.28
CA VAL A 84 2.28 -0.18 2.92
C VAL A 84 0.81 -0.01 3.29
N ALA A 85 0.54 0.12 4.58
CA ALA A 85 -0.79 0.43 5.10
C ALA A 85 -1.00 1.95 5.13
N ILE A 86 -2.00 2.42 4.40
CA ILE A 86 -2.28 3.86 4.23
C ILE A 86 -3.57 4.22 4.96
N GLY A 87 -3.46 5.18 5.86
CA GLY A 87 -4.57 5.72 6.60
C GLY A 87 -4.85 5.00 7.92
N ALA A 88 -5.51 5.69 8.83
CA ALA A 88 -5.81 5.19 10.17
C ALA A 88 -6.65 3.91 10.15
N CYS A 89 -7.55 3.75 9.19
CA CYS A 89 -8.39 2.57 9.05
C CYS A 89 -7.58 1.31 8.73
N ALA A 90 -6.59 1.41 7.85
CA ALA A 90 -5.69 0.29 7.51
C ALA A 90 -4.75 -0.07 8.67
N ILE A 91 -4.37 0.92 9.48
CA ILE A 91 -3.43 0.77 10.59
C ILE A 91 -4.09 0.17 11.82
N SER A 92 -5.27 0.65 12.21
CA SER A 92 -5.92 0.30 13.48
C SER A 92 -7.39 -0.09 13.37
N GLY A 93 -7.98 -0.01 12.17
CA GLY A 93 -9.43 -0.14 11.98
C GLY A 93 -10.21 1.11 12.34
N SER A 94 -9.59 2.07 13.03
CA SER A 94 -10.12 3.39 13.43
C SER A 94 -11.60 3.36 13.87
N PRO A 95 -12.55 4.17 13.34
CA PRO A 95 -13.91 4.23 13.87
C PRO A 95 -14.72 2.93 13.68
N PHE A 96 -14.25 2.02 12.83
CA PHE A 96 -14.94 0.76 12.54
C PHE A 96 -14.50 -0.40 13.43
N THR A 97 -13.58 -0.17 14.36
CA THR A 97 -13.11 -1.20 15.30
C THR A 97 -14.28 -1.71 16.15
N GLY A 98 -14.40 -3.04 16.22
CA GLY A 98 -15.48 -3.70 16.97
C GLY A 98 -16.73 -3.98 16.15
N SER A 99 -16.81 -3.53 14.89
CA SER A 99 -17.89 -3.91 13.98
C SER A 99 -17.81 -5.39 13.61
N GLN A 100 -18.96 -6.08 13.57
CA GLN A 100 -19.03 -7.49 13.17
C GLN A 100 -18.60 -7.73 11.71
N MET A 101 -18.62 -6.70 10.86
CA MET A 101 -18.26 -6.78 9.46
C MET A 101 -16.79 -6.50 9.18
N ILE A 102 -16.04 -6.08 10.20
CA ILE A 102 -14.63 -5.74 10.10
C ILE A 102 -13.79 -6.79 10.83
N GLU A 103 -12.89 -7.43 10.09
CA GLU A 103 -11.96 -8.42 10.66
C GLU A 103 -10.78 -7.75 11.38
N GLY A 104 -10.52 -6.50 11.09
CA GLY A 104 -9.49 -5.71 11.79
C GLY A 104 -8.58 -4.93 10.85
N PRO A 105 -7.49 -4.41 11.41
CA PRO A 105 -6.46 -3.75 10.63
C PRO A 105 -5.67 -4.75 9.77
N MET A 106 -4.98 -4.24 8.76
CA MET A 106 -4.26 -5.07 7.78
C MET A 106 -3.12 -5.88 8.40
N ASP A 107 -2.46 -5.37 9.42
CA ASP A 107 -1.32 -6.01 10.08
C ASP A 107 -1.66 -7.31 10.81
N LYS A 108 -2.93 -7.52 11.15
CA LYS A 108 -3.41 -8.79 11.72
C LYS A 108 -3.58 -9.90 10.67
N ILE A 109 -3.60 -9.54 9.40
CA ILE A 109 -3.90 -10.44 8.29
C ILE A 109 -2.64 -10.77 7.51
N VAL A 110 -1.85 -9.74 7.18
CA VAL A 110 -0.58 -9.87 6.46
C VAL A 110 0.48 -8.98 7.09
N PRO A 111 1.77 -9.33 6.95
CA PRO A 111 2.86 -8.47 7.41
C PRO A 111 2.82 -7.11 6.70
N VAL A 112 2.92 -6.03 7.46
CA VAL A 112 2.99 -4.66 6.96
C VAL A 112 4.38 -4.10 7.23
N ASP A 113 5.03 -3.58 6.19
CA ASP A 113 6.40 -3.05 6.29
C ASP A 113 6.42 -1.59 6.75
N VAL A 114 5.48 -0.77 6.27
CA VAL A 114 5.41 0.66 6.62
C VAL A 114 3.96 1.11 6.80
N TYR A 115 3.76 1.99 7.75
CA TYR A 115 2.47 2.62 8.07
C TYR A 115 2.50 4.10 7.72
N VAL A 116 1.48 4.58 7.01
CA VAL A 116 1.29 5.99 6.70
C VAL A 116 0.04 6.49 7.40
N ALA A 117 0.22 7.20 8.51
CA ALA A 117 -0.86 7.69 9.35
C ALA A 117 -1.57 8.90 8.74
N GLY A 118 -2.86 8.98 8.94
CA GLY A 118 -3.72 10.08 8.52
C GLY A 118 -5.13 9.61 8.19
N CYS A 119 -6.04 10.56 8.02
CA CYS A 119 -7.44 10.26 7.70
C CYS A 119 -8.06 11.35 6.80
N PRO A 120 -7.69 11.38 5.52
CA PRO A 120 -6.60 10.68 4.85
C PRO A 120 -5.23 11.34 5.08
N PRO A 121 -4.12 10.60 4.89
CA PRO A 121 -2.81 11.21 4.84
C PRO A 121 -2.66 12.06 3.58
N ARG A 122 -1.84 13.10 3.63
CA ARG A 122 -1.54 13.92 2.45
C ARG A 122 -0.75 13.14 1.42
N PRO A 123 -0.85 13.49 0.13
CA PRO A 123 -0.10 12.82 -0.94
C PRO A 123 1.41 12.75 -0.69
N GLU A 124 1.99 13.83 -0.13
CA GLU A 124 3.43 13.86 0.20
C GLU A 124 3.80 12.81 1.26
N ALA A 125 2.93 12.58 2.24
CA ALA A 125 3.15 11.55 3.25
C ALA A 125 3.09 10.15 2.64
N ILE A 126 2.17 9.90 1.70
CA ILE A 126 2.06 8.65 0.96
C ILE A 126 3.32 8.40 0.14
N VAL A 127 3.79 9.40 -0.61
CA VAL A 127 5.01 9.30 -1.41
C VAL A 127 6.23 9.00 -0.52
N ARG A 128 6.38 9.71 0.60
CA ARG A 128 7.45 9.44 1.57
C ARG A 128 7.37 8.01 2.14
N GLY A 129 6.17 7.55 2.44
CA GLY A 129 5.92 6.19 2.93
C GLY A 129 6.38 5.14 1.94
N VAL A 130 6.01 5.27 0.67
CA VAL A 130 6.43 4.37 -0.42
C VAL A 130 7.95 4.38 -0.59
N VAL A 131 8.56 5.56 -0.68
CA VAL A 131 10.02 5.69 -0.84
C VAL A 131 10.77 5.06 0.35
N THR A 132 10.29 5.31 1.56
CA THR A 132 10.89 4.73 2.78
C THR A 132 10.77 3.21 2.79
N ALA A 133 9.60 2.69 2.42
CA ALA A 133 9.33 1.26 2.36
C ALA A 133 10.26 0.54 1.35
N VAL A 134 10.39 1.12 0.17
CA VAL A 134 11.26 0.60 -0.90
C VAL A 134 12.72 0.62 -0.47
N LYS A 135 13.19 1.74 0.10
CA LYS A 135 14.58 1.84 0.59
C LYS A 135 14.87 0.86 1.71
N ARG A 136 13.94 0.70 2.65
CA ARG A 136 14.10 -0.21 3.79
C ARG A 136 14.20 -1.67 3.35
N LYS A 137 13.34 -2.10 2.43
CA LYS A 137 13.28 -3.50 2.00
C LYS A 137 14.36 -3.88 1.00
N TYR A 138 14.64 -2.99 0.06
CA TYR A 138 15.57 -3.28 -1.03
C TYR A 138 16.94 -2.61 -0.86
N GLY A 139 17.09 -1.64 0.04
CA GLY A 139 18.33 -0.94 0.30
C GLY A 139 19.22 -1.62 1.33
N GLU A 140 18.69 -2.58 2.10
CA GLU A 140 19.41 -3.36 3.11
C GLU A 140 20.04 -4.66 2.54
N GLU A 141 19.83 -4.97 1.27
CA GLU A 141 20.49 -6.03 0.53
C GLU A 141 21.72 -5.43 -0.21
#